data_a5a496a10e9717e0f87417e98c514367
#
_entry.id   a5a496a10e9717e0f87417e98c514367
#
_cell.length_a   1.000
_cell.length_b   1.000
_cell.length_c   1.000
_cell.angle_alpha   90.00
_cell.angle_beta   90.00
_cell.angle_gamma   90.00
#
_symmetry.space_group_name_H-M   'P 1'
#
loop_
_entity.id
_entity.type
_entity.pdbx_description
1 polymer ?
#
loop_
_entity_poly.entity_id
_entity_poly.type
_entity_poly.pdbx_seq_one_letter_code
_entity_poly.pdbx_strand_id
1 'polypeptide(L)'
;MRVFINIISFVLLVAVLAAWVMLPWVGAIVLAVLLALWLLLSRAGSRARSVTAVGLSTLPQRLGSAAVIIVGIAGVVGVLVALLAMGEGYRQALSASGNDSTAIILRGGSSNEVSSVLQREDIVQIEQSAGIAHNAKGEPLTSAELVAAAFVPLRGGAKDELGSVQVRGLGEQGFTLRPKLKIVAGRRFTPGLRELMVGTGAQRQFDGLEPGKQIKLGSQEWTVVGVFSTGDAFDSELWADASQVADAYRRGSSRTTVFAQLDGAQGLETLKKAVAANPQLAVDVSTTLDFYAQQSEGIVKALRIIGIVVGSIMGVGALFGALNTMFAAVAARAREIATLRAIGFAGTPVVVAVMLETLLLALLGGVLGGLLAWALFDGFSASTMAAGSVGKLSFSLRVTPQLLWEGIKWALAIGLIGGLYPALRAARLPVTTALREM
;
A
#
# COMPACT_ATOMS: atom_id res chain seq x y z
N MET A 1 10.55 -44.40 2.47
CA MET A 1 10.71 -43.73 3.80
C MET A 1 11.43 -42.39 3.73
N ARG A 2 12.66 -42.27 3.16
CA ARG A 2 13.39 -40.97 3.08
C ARG A 2 12.63 -39.88 2.28
N VAL A 3 12.02 -40.20 1.14
CA VAL A 3 11.24 -39.26 0.33
C VAL A 3 10.02 -38.73 1.10
N PHE A 4 9.31 -39.60 1.81
CA PHE A 4 8.15 -39.24 2.65
C PHE A 4 8.54 -38.32 3.80
N ILE A 5 9.66 -38.59 4.48
CA ILE A 5 10.22 -37.73 5.54
C ILE A 5 10.59 -36.36 4.97
N ASN A 6 11.18 -36.28 3.79
CA ASN A 6 11.54 -35.01 3.14
C ASN A 6 10.31 -34.19 2.77
N ILE A 7 9.24 -34.85 2.26
CA ILE A 7 7.97 -34.17 1.95
C ILE A 7 7.32 -33.61 3.22
N ILE A 8 7.26 -34.42 4.29
CA ILE A 8 6.69 -33.95 5.58
C ILE A 8 7.51 -32.78 6.12
N SER A 9 8.83 -32.85 6.08
CA SER A 9 9.72 -31.77 6.53
C SER A 9 9.55 -30.50 5.71
N PHE A 10 9.35 -30.62 4.40
CA PHE A 10 9.06 -29.49 3.52
C PHE A 10 7.70 -28.87 3.82
N VAL A 11 6.65 -29.67 3.98
CA VAL A 11 5.29 -29.20 4.33
C VAL A 11 5.30 -28.49 5.68
N LEU A 12 6.01 -29.06 6.68
CA LEU A 12 6.14 -28.48 7.99
C LEU A 12 6.91 -27.14 7.96
N LEU A 13 7.97 -27.04 7.16
CA LEU A 13 8.70 -25.80 6.95
C LEU A 13 7.80 -24.71 6.33
N VAL A 14 7.03 -25.06 5.28
CA VAL A 14 6.08 -24.14 4.65
C VAL A 14 5.01 -23.70 5.62
N ALA A 15 4.47 -24.62 6.46
CA ALA A 15 3.48 -24.29 7.48
C ALA A 15 4.03 -23.34 8.55
N VAL A 16 5.26 -23.55 9.00
CA VAL A 16 5.95 -22.66 9.97
C VAL A 16 6.18 -21.29 9.37
N LEU A 17 6.58 -21.20 8.09
CA LEU A 17 6.78 -19.94 7.40
C LEU A 17 5.45 -19.19 7.19
N ALA A 18 4.38 -19.89 6.83
CA ALA A 18 3.06 -19.31 6.70
C ALA A 18 2.57 -18.76 8.06
N ALA A 19 2.74 -19.52 9.14
CA ALA A 19 2.44 -19.08 10.49
C ALA A 19 3.29 -17.86 10.91
N TRP A 20 4.56 -17.83 10.55
CA TRP A 20 5.44 -16.70 10.79
C TRP A 20 5.00 -15.42 10.08
N VAL A 21 4.64 -15.51 8.79
CA VAL A 21 4.16 -14.36 8.01
C VAL A 21 2.85 -13.80 8.58
N MET A 22 1.98 -14.68 9.12
CA MET A 22 0.72 -14.26 9.76
C MET A 22 0.91 -13.71 11.18
N LEU A 23 2.11 -13.84 11.77
CA LEU A 23 2.36 -13.47 13.15
C LEU A 23 2.32 -11.94 13.33
N PRO A 24 1.50 -11.41 14.26
CA PRO A 24 1.53 -10.01 14.62
C PRO A 24 2.85 -9.65 15.31
N TRP A 25 3.23 -8.37 15.28
CA TRP A 25 4.49 -7.88 15.88
C TRP A 25 4.64 -8.25 17.36
N VAL A 26 3.52 -8.29 18.11
CA VAL A 26 3.49 -8.72 19.52
C VAL A 26 3.93 -10.18 19.66
N GLY A 27 3.45 -11.07 18.80
CA GLY A 27 3.83 -12.48 18.79
C GLY A 27 5.33 -12.69 18.51
N ALA A 28 5.90 -11.90 17.60
CA ALA A 28 7.34 -11.97 17.34
C ALA A 28 8.18 -11.45 18.51
N ILE A 29 7.74 -10.40 19.20
CA ILE A 29 8.40 -9.95 20.45
C ILE A 29 8.36 -11.05 21.51
N VAL A 30 7.20 -11.69 21.70
CA VAL A 30 7.08 -12.81 22.65
C VAL A 30 8.05 -13.92 22.29
N LEU A 31 8.15 -14.32 21.02
CA LEU A 31 9.13 -15.34 20.60
C LEU A 31 10.56 -14.89 20.81
N ALA A 32 10.91 -13.64 20.53
CA ALA A 32 12.23 -13.09 20.78
C ALA A 32 12.58 -13.08 22.28
N VAL A 33 11.62 -12.69 23.12
CA VAL A 33 11.77 -12.72 24.59
C VAL A 33 11.94 -14.16 25.10
N LEU A 34 11.14 -15.12 24.62
CA LEU A 34 11.28 -16.52 24.98
C LEU A 34 12.65 -17.08 24.55
N LEU A 35 13.12 -16.74 23.35
CA LEU A 35 14.45 -17.11 22.89
C LEU A 35 15.54 -16.49 23.77
N ALA A 36 15.43 -15.22 24.13
CA ALA A 36 16.36 -14.53 25.01
C ALA A 36 16.38 -15.16 26.42
N LEU A 37 15.22 -15.45 26.97
CA LEU A 37 15.11 -16.13 28.26
C LEU A 37 15.74 -17.54 28.21
N TRP A 38 15.47 -18.28 27.14
CA TRP A 38 16.09 -19.59 26.96
C TRP A 38 17.62 -19.49 26.86
N LEU A 39 18.14 -18.51 26.10
CA LEU A 39 19.57 -18.23 25.98
C LEU A 39 20.21 -17.82 27.31
N LEU A 40 19.46 -17.13 28.18
CA LEU A 40 19.97 -16.63 29.47
C LEU A 40 19.88 -17.68 30.58
N LEU A 41 18.76 -18.42 30.67
CA LEU A 41 18.42 -19.26 31.81
C LEU A 41 18.83 -20.73 31.62
N SER A 42 18.95 -21.22 30.36
CA SER A 42 19.27 -22.64 30.14
C SER A 42 20.77 -22.88 30.01
N ARG A 43 21.24 -24.06 30.46
CA ARG A 43 22.64 -24.50 30.26
C ARG A 43 23.01 -24.64 28.77
N ALA A 44 22.05 -25.06 27.93
CA ALA A 44 22.26 -25.16 26.50
C ALA A 44 22.32 -23.76 25.86
N GLY A 45 21.50 -22.82 26.30
CA GLY A 45 21.51 -21.42 25.89
C GLY A 45 22.81 -20.70 26.25
N SER A 46 23.32 -20.92 27.45
CA SER A 46 24.61 -20.38 27.88
C SER A 46 25.77 -20.85 26.98
N ARG A 47 25.80 -22.15 26.63
CA ARG A 47 26.77 -22.70 25.66
C ARG A 47 26.57 -22.13 24.25
N ALA A 48 25.33 -21.96 23.79
CA ALA A 48 25.01 -21.35 22.52
C ALA A 48 25.49 -19.89 22.46
N ARG A 49 25.28 -19.10 23.51
CA ARG A 49 25.83 -17.73 23.61
C ARG A 49 27.32 -17.66 23.48
N SER A 50 28.06 -18.53 24.16
CA SER A 50 29.54 -18.58 24.07
C SER A 50 29.99 -18.85 22.63
N VAL A 51 29.37 -19.82 21.95
CA VAL A 51 29.66 -20.14 20.54
C VAL A 51 29.29 -18.99 19.63
N THR A 52 28.14 -18.35 19.86
CA THR A 52 27.67 -17.18 19.08
C THR A 52 28.63 -15.99 19.26
N ALA A 53 29.10 -15.72 20.49
CA ALA A 53 30.04 -14.62 20.74
C ALA A 53 31.33 -14.79 19.95
N VAL A 54 31.89 -16.02 19.90
CA VAL A 54 33.05 -16.34 19.05
C VAL A 54 32.69 -16.11 17.56
N GLY A 55 31.48 -16.50 17.14
CA GLY A 55 30.98 -16.26 15.78
C GLY A 55 30.94 -14.80 15.39
N LEU A 56 30.40 -13.99 16.25
CA LEU A 56 30.23 -12.55 16.03
C LEU A 56 31.56 -11.80 16.06
N SER A 57 32.52 -12.20 16.92
CA SER A 57 33.84 -11.56 17.00
C SER A 57 34.69 -11.74 15.73
N THR A 58 34.40 -12.77 14.91
CA THR A 58 35.05 -13.01 13.63
C THR A 58 34.34 -12.38 12.43
N LEU A 59 33.13 -11.79 12.61
CA LEU A 59 32.40 -11.10 11.55
C LEU A 59 33.21 -9.99 10.86
N PRO A 60 33.95 -9.11 11.57
CA PRO A 60 34.76 -8.08 10.92
C PRO A 60 35.77 -8.61 9.93
N GLN A 61 36.27 -9.82 10.13
CA GLN A 61 37.22 -10.47 9.23
C GLN A 61 36.56 -10.99 7.93
N ARG A 62 35.22 -11.03 7.88
CA ARG A 62 34.40 -11.56 6.79
C ARG A 62 33.33 -10.57 6.30
N LEU A 63 33.61 -9.27 6.41
CA LEU A 63 32.68 -8.21 6.03
C LEU A 63 32.18 -8.36 4.59
N GLY A 64 33.02 -8.76 3.65
CA GLY A 64 32.64 -8.97 2.25
C GLY A 64 31.54 -10.02 2.09
N SER A 65 31.67 -11.15 2.77
CA SER A 65 30.65 -12.22 2.70
C SER A 65 29.38 -11.86 3.49
N ALA A 66 29.49 -11.20 4.64
CA ALA A 66 28.35 -10.71 5.41
C ALA A 66 27.57 -9.63 4.63
N ALA A 67 28.29 -8.75 3.95
CA ALA A 67 27.70 -7.69 3.12
C ALA A 67 26.82 -8.26 1.99
N VAL A 68 27.20 -9.37 1.37
CA VAL A 68 26.38 -10.02 0.32
C VAL A 68 25.02 -10.42 0.86
N ILE A 69 24.96 -10.99 2.07
CA ILE A 69 23.69 -11.36 2.71
C ILE A 69 22.88 -10.12 3.06
N ILE A 70 23.51 -9.13 3.70
CA ILE A 70 22.84 -7.89 4.12
C ILE A 70 22.27 -7.14 2.91
N VAL A 71 23.08 -6.92 1.88
CA VAL A 71 22.66 -6.18 0.66
C VAL A 71 21.60 -6.96 -0.11
N GLY A 72 21.75 -8.28 -0.26
CA GLY A 72 20.77 -9.13 -0.93
C GLY A 72 19.41 -9.07 -0.25
N ILE A 73 19.36 -9.20 1.07
CA ILE A 73 18.13 -9.12 1.86
C ILE A 73 17.59 -7.68 1.86
N ALA A 74 18.45 -6.68 1.98
CA ALA A 74 18.05 -5.27 1.93
C ALA A 74 17.37 -4.92 0.59
N GLY A 75 17.89 -5.44 -0.52
CA GLY A 75 17.26 -5.27 -1.84
C GLY A 75 15.86 -5.88 -1.90
N VAL A 76 15.67 -7.12 -1.41
CA VAL A 76 14.36 -7.78 -1.35
C VAL A 76 13.38 -6.97 -0.52
N VAL A 77 13.77 -6.59 0.70
CA VAL A 77 12.92 -5.83 1.63
C VAL A 77 12.62 -4.45 1.08
N GLY A 78 13.60 -3.77 0.51
CA GLY A 78 13.44 -2.44 -0.07
C GLY A 78 12.38 -2.43 -1.18
N VAL A 79 12.47 -3.36 -2.13
CA VAL A 79 11.51 -3.48 -3.24
C VAL A 79 10.13 -3.88 -2.73
N LEU A 80 10.04 -4.87 -1.83
CA LEU A 80 8.77 -5.30 -1.25
C LEU A 80 8.06 -4.14 -0.53
N VAL A 81 8.77 -3.44 0.36
CA VAL A 81 8.21 -2.31 1.12
C VAL A 81 7.79 -1.18 0.19
N ALA A 82 8.57 -0.88 -0.87
CA ALA A 82 8.22 0.15 -1.85
C ALA A 82 6.91 -0.17 -2.59
N LEU A 83 6.73 -1.41 -3.05
CA LEU A 83 5.49 -1.84 -3.72
C LEU A 83 4.29 -1.82 -2.77
N LEU A 84 4.46 -2.24 -1.53
CA LEU A 84 3.41 -2.19 -0.51
C LEU A 84 3.09 -0.73 -0.11
N ALA A 85 4.09 0.15 -0.04
CA ALA A 85 3.92 1.57 0.26
C ALA A 85 3.13 2.31 -0.84
N MET A 86 3.29 1.88 -2.10
CA MET A 86 2.48 2.37 -3.21
C MET A 86 1.00 2.04 -3.00
N GLY A 87 0.68 0.79 -2.62
CA GLY A 87 -0.70 0.38 -2.31
C GLY A 87 -1.29 1.13 -1.11
N GLU A 88 -0.50 1.34 -0.06
CA GLU A 88 -0.93 2.06 1.14
C GLU A 88 -1.17 3.54 0.85
N GLY A 89 -0.29 4.21 0.10
CA GLY A 89 -0.47 5.59 -0.32
C GLY A 89 -1.72 5.78 -1.19
N TYR A 90 -1.95 4.86 -2.13
CA TYR A 90 -3.15 4.85 -2.96
C TYR A 90 -4.43 4.70 -2.11
N ARG A 91 -4.45 3.73 -1.18
CA ARG A 91 -5.56 3.52 -0.26
C ARG A 91 -5.84 4.75 0.60
N GLN A 92 -4.81 5.37 1.15
CA GLN A 92 -4.95 6.56 1.97
C GLN A 92 -5.50 7.75 1.18
N ALA A 93 -5.03 7.96 -0.05
CA ALA A 93 -5.51 9.06 -0.89
C ALA A 93 -7.02 8.92 -1.19
N LEU A 94 -7.48 7.71 -1.53
CA LEU A 94 -8.90 7.47 -1.78
C LEU A 94 -9.74 7.52 -0.50
N SER A 95 -9.33 6.84 0.56
CA SER A 95 -10.08 6.85 1.83
C SER A 95 -10.16 8.24 2.46
N ALA A 96 -9.16 9.11 2.24
CA ALA A 96 -9.18 10.49 2.72
C ALA A 96 -10.26 11.36 2.05
N SER A 97 -10.72 10.97 0.84
CA SER A 97 -11.81 11.63 0.11
C SER A 97 -13.20 11.29 0.66
N GLY A 98 -13.30 10.23 1.47
CA GLY A 98 -14.54 9.77 2.09
C GLY A 98 -14.69 10.17 3.55
N ASN A 99 -15.94 10.09 4.03
CA ASN A 99 -16.30 10.17 5.45
C ASN A 99 -17.59 9.37 5.69
N ASP A 100 -17.90 9.11 6.97
CA ASP A 100 -19.11 8.34 7.35
C ASP A 100 -20.36 9.20 7.40
N SER A 101 -20.23 10.53 7.38
CA SER A 101 -21.37 11.44 7.47
C SER A 101 -21.94 11.86 6.12
N THR A 102 -21.31 11.48 5.01
CA THR A 102 -21.77 11.77 3.66
C THR A 102 -22.01 10.47 2.91
N ALA A 103 -23.21 10.31 2.36
CA ALA A 103 -23.54 9.23 1.44
C ALA A 103 -23.18 9.59 0.01
N ILE A 104 -22.86 8.56 -0.77
CA ILE A 104 -22.80 8.61 -2.23
C ILE A 104 -23.88 7.69 -2.79
N ILE A 105 -24.65 8.21 -3.74
CA ILE A 105 -25.74 7.50 -4.39
C ILE A 105 -25.42 7.38 -5.88
N LEU A 106 -25.42 6.14 -6.38
CA LEU A 106 -25.15 5.80 -7.76
C LEU A 106 -26.30 4.98 -8.35
N ARG A 107 -26.36 4.87 -9.66
CA ARG A 107 -27.25 3.91 -10.32
C ARG A 107 -26.96 2.50 -9.84
N GLY A 108 -27.99 1.72 -9.55
CA GLY A 108 -27.86 0.35 -9.07
C GLY A 108 -27.01 -0.52 -10.00
N GLY A 109 -26.05 -1.25 -9.41
CA GLY A 109 -25.08 -2.05 -10.14
C GLY A 109 -23.91 -1.29 -10.74
N SER A 110 -23.79 0.04 -10.53
CA SER A 110 -22.63 0.82 -10.98
C SER A 110 -21.49 0.68 -10.00
N SER A 111 -20.32 0.24 -10.49
CA SER A 111 -19.10 0.07 -9.66
C SER A 111 -18.30 1.36 -9.46
N ASN A 112 -18.62 2.42 -10.21
CA ASN A 112 -17.91 3.70 -10.17
C ASN A 112 -18.79 4.86 -10.62
N GLU A 113 -18.37 6.08 -10.30
CA GLU A 113 -19.13 7.31 -10.62
C GLU A 113 -19.32 7.50 -12.14
N VAL A 114 -18.34 7.16 -12.96
CA VAL A 114 -18.36 7.44 -14.41
C VAL A 114 -19.34 6.54 -15.15
N SER A 115 -19.51 5.30 -14.71
CA SER A 115 -20.44 4.33 -15.30
C SER A 115 -21.90 4.53 -14.85
N SER A 116 -22.11 5.34 -13.82
CA SER A 116 -23.43 5.64 -13.26
C SER A 116 -24.15 6.73 -14.08
N VAL A 117 -25.44 6.56 -14.27
CA VAL A 117 -26.31 7.57 -14.90
C VAL A 117 -27.60 7.66 -14.12
N LEU A 118 -27.81 8.81 -13.49
CA LEU A 118 -29.03 9.18 -12.77
C LEU A 118 -29.79 10.21 -13.59
N GLN A 119 -31.07 9.97 -13.85
CA GLN A 119 -31.92 10.92 -14.53
C GLN A 119 -32.41 11.99 -13.56
N ARG A 120 -32.95 13.08 -14.10
CA ARG A 120 -33.45 14.19 -13.28
C ARG A 120 -34.50 13.74 -12.27
N GLU A 121 -35.37 12.84 -12.70
CA GLU A 121 -36.44 12.27 -11.88
C GLU A 121 -35.89 11.48 -10.69
N ASP A 122 -34.83 10.67 -10.93
CA ASP A 122 -34.15 9.93 -9.88
C ASP A 122 -33.54 10.89 -8.84
N ILE A 123 -32.90 11.96 -9.31
CA ILE A 123 -32.23 12.95 -8.45
C ILE A 123 -33.25 13.62 -7.53
N VAL A 124 -34.38 14.07 -8.07
CA VAL A 124 -35.44 14.72 -7.28
C VAL A 124 -36.00 13.78 -6.20
N GLN A 125 -36.20 12.49 -6.54
CA GLN A 125 -36.68 11.50 -5.58
C GLN A 125 -35.61 11.19 -4.49
N ILE A 126 -34.33 11.17 -4.86
CA ILE A 126 -33.22 11.01 -3.89
C ILE A 126 -33.23 12.19 -2.92
N GLU A 127 -33.28 13.41 -3.41
CA GLU A 127 -33.27 14.65 -2.60
C GLU A 127 -34.43 14.74 -1.60
N GLN A 128 -35.55 14.12 -1.92
CA GLN A 128 -36.74 14.04 -1.06
C GLN A 128 -36.74 12.85 -0.10
N SER A 129 -35.74 11.98 -0.18
CA SER A 129 -35.67 10.77 0.62
C SER A 129 -35.36 11.07 2.09
N ALA A 130 -35.97 10.34 3.01
CA ALA A 130 -35.66 10.42 4.43
C ALA A 130 -34.19 9.95 4.72
N GLY A 131 -33.56 10.52 5.74
CA GLY A 131 -32.19 10.23 6.13
C GLY A 131 -31.16 11.21 5.58
N ILE A 132 -31.57 12.18 4.77
CA ILE A 132 -30.75 13.29 4.28
C ILE A 132 -30.93 14.50 5.20
N ALA A 133 -29.81 15.10 5.60
CA ALA A 133 -29.81 16.31 6.41
C ALA A 133 -30.29 17.52 5.58
N HIS A 134 -30.91 18.49 6.26
CA HIS A 134 -31.42 19.72 5.67
C HIS A 134 -30.69 20.93 6.27
N ASN A 135 -30.54 21.97 5.48
CA ASN A 135 -30.01 23.24 5.96
C ASN A 135 -31.10 24.02 6.78
N ALA A 136 -30.69 25.17 7.35
CA ALA A 136 -31.59 26.01 8.14
C ALA A 136 -32.83 26.55 7.36
N LYS A 137 -32.82 26.46 6.02
CA LYS A 137 -33.92 26.84 5.15
C LYS A 137 -34.83 25.67 4.78
N GLY A 138 -34.55 24.47 5.28
CA GLY A 138 -35.27 23.25 4.93
C GLY A 138 -34.90 22.64 3.57
N GLU A 139 -33.82 23.08 2.93
CA GLU A 139 -33.32 22.51 1.68
C GLU A 139 -32.40 21.29 1.98
N PRO A 140 -32.53 20.19 1.20
CA PRO A 140 -31.69 19.03 1.42
C PRO A 140 -30.20 19.35 1.12
N LEU A 141 -29.32 18.88 1.97
CA LEU A 141 -27.87 19.01 1.79
C LEU A 141 -27.35 17.93 0.84
N THR A 142 -27.59 18.14 -0.46
CA THR A 142 -27.20 17.23 -1.55
C THR A 142 -26.42 17.95 -2.63
N SER A 143 -25.60 17.20 -3.36
CA SER A 143 -24.88 17.68 -4.54
C SER A 143 -25.00 16.65 -5.65
N ALA A 144 -25.79 16.96 -6.66
CA ALA A 144 -25.91 16.15 -7.87
C ALA A 144 -24.77 16.50 -8.84
N GLU A 145 -23.82 15.59 -9.00
CA GLU A 145 -22.57 15.83 -9.71
C GLU A 145 -22.45 15.01 -10.99
N LEU A 146 -21.66 15.53 -11.92
CA LEU A 146 -21.37 14.89 -13.19
C LEU A 146 -19.87 14.68 -13.33
N VAL A 147 -19.45 13.43 -13.46
CA VAL A 147 -18.06 13.07 -13.69
C VAL A 147 -17.85 12.67 -15.15
N ALA A 148 -16.83 13.24 -15.78
CA ALA A 148 -16.46 12.97 -17.16
C ALA A 148 -14.93 12.89 -17.31
N ALA A 149 -14.46 12.28 -18.42
CA ALA A 149 -13.05 12.28 -18.81
C ALA A 149 -12.73 13.49 -19.67
N ALA A 150 -11.59 14.12 -19.41
CA ALA A 150 -10.95 15.07 -20.30
C ALA A 150 -9.54 14.62 -20.65
N PHE A 151 -9.03 15.10 -21.77
CA PHE A 151 -7.67 14.83 -22.19
C PHE A 151 -6.91 16.15 -22.25
N VAL A 152 -5.82 16.24 -21.53
CA VAL A 152 -5.01 17.46 -21.34
C VAL A 152 -3.54 17.11 -21.57
N PRO A 153 -2.72 18.03 -22.15
CA PRO A 153 -1.29 17.78 -22.36
C PRO A 153 -0.56 17.43 -21.06
N LEU A 154 0.25 16.39 -21.10
CA LEU A 154 1.05 15.96 -19.94
C LEU A 154 2.27 16.89 -19.78
N ARG A 155 2.52 17.30 -18.55
CA ARG A 155 3.70 18.09 -18.20
C ARG A 155 4.98 17.28 -18.38
N GLY A 156 5.90 17.79 -19.20
CA GLY A 156 7.15 17.11 -19.51
C GLY A 156 7.00 15.88 -20.41
N GLY A 157 5.82 15.63 -20.96
CA GLY A 157 5.58 14.59 -21.96
C GLY A 157 6.10 14.98 -23.36
N ALA A 158 5.98 14.06 -24.33
CA ALA A 158 6.24 14.36 -25.72
C ALA A 158 5.26 15.43 -26.23
N LYS A 159 5.66 16.16 -27.29
CA LYS A 159 4.80 17.17 -27.90
C LYS A 159 3.50 16.47 -28.35
N ASP A 160 2.36 16.96 -27.85
CA ASP A 160 1.01 16.40 -28.07
C ASP A 160 0.67 15.10 -27.30
N GLU A 161 1.48 14.69 -26.34
CA GLU A 161 1.10 13.58 -25.46
C GLU A 161 0.00 14.03 -24.49
N LEU A 162 -1.20 13.43 -24.66
CA LEU A 162 -2.36 13.72 -23.83
C LEU A 162 -2.51 12.70 -22.71
N GLY A 163 -2.76 13.19 -21.50
CA GLY A 163 -3.15 12.36 -20.38
C GLY A 163 -4.62 12.57 -20.03
N SER A 164 -5.24 11.53 -19.50
CA SER A 164 -6.62 11.59 -19.02
C SER A 164 -6.69 12.23 -17.63
N VAL A 165 -7.62 13.19 -17.46
CA VAL A 165 -7.94 13.83 -16.18
C VAL A 165 -9.46 13.78 -15.97
N GLN A 166 -9.88 13.64 -14.71
CA GLN A 166 -11.27 13.64 -14.33
C GLN A 166 -11.79 15.08 -14.22
N VAL A 167 -12.91 15.36 -14.89
CA VAL A 167 -13.66 16.63 -14.75
C VAL A 167 -14.91 16.35 -13.96
N ARG A 168 -15.09 17.09 -12.87
CA ARG A 168 -16.28 17.03 -12.02
C ARG A 168 -17.09 18.31 -12.17
N GLY A 169 -18.32 18.18 -12.63
CA GLY A 169 -19.31 19.22 -12.60
C GLY A 169 -20.08 19.19 -11.27
N LEU A 170 -20.04 20.24 -10.51
CA LEU A 170 -20.74 20.37 -9.22
C LEU A 170 -21.42 21.73 -9.09
N GLY A 171 -22.38 21.80 -8.18
CA GLY A 171 -23.07 23.04 -7.78
C GLY A 171 -22.49 23.62 -6.48
N GLU A 172 -23.10 24.70 -5.98
CA GLU A 172 -22.67 25.38 -4.75
C GLU A 172 -22.67 24.45 -3.53
N GLN A 173 -23.63 23.57 -3.41
CA GLN A 173 -23.71 22.57 -2.33
C GLN A 173 -22.54 21.60 -2.34
N GLY A 174 -21.95 21.32 -3.50
CA GLY A 174 -20.76 20.46 -3.61
C GLY A 174 -19.54 20.99 -2.85
N PHE A 175 -19.42 22.30 -2.72
CA PHE A 175 -18.39 22.93 -1.88
C PHE A 175 -18.69 22.78 -0.39
N THR A 176 -19.96 22.87 0.00
CA THR A 176 -20.39 22.73 1.40
C THR A 176 -20.13 21.32 1.92
N LEU A 177 -20.34 20.31 1.09
CA LEU A 177 -20.07 18.89 1.44
C LEU A 177 -18.58 18.53 1.54
N ARG A 178 -17.69 19.47 1.17
CA ARG A 178 -16.22 19.26 1.18
C ARG A 178 -15.49 20.28 2.05
N PRO A 179 -15.64 20.21 3.39
CA PRO A 179 -15.09 21.22 4.32
C PRO A 179 -13.56 21.31 4.32
N LYS A 180 -12.86 20.27 3.83
CA LYS A 180 -11.40 20.29 3.69
C LYS A 180 -10.90 21.14 2.53
N LEU A 181 -11.78 21.59 1.64
CA LEU A 181 -11.41 22.38 0.46
C LEU A 181 -10.74 23.70 0.86
N LYS A 182 -9.56 23.93 0.27
CA LYS A 182 -8.81 25.19 0.40
C LYS A 182 -8.53 25.74 -1.00
N ILE A 183 -8.79 27.02 -1.21
CA ILE A 183 -8.35 27.72 -2.42
C ILE A 183 -6.88 28.12 -2.22
N VAL A 184 -6.02 27.57 -3.08
CA VAL A 184 -4.56 27.80 -3.03
C VAL A 184 -4.18 29.04 -3.85
N ALA A 185 -4.85 29.24 -5.00
CA ALA A 185 -4.63 30.41 -5.85
C ALA A 185 -5.93 30.74 -6.62
N GLY A 186 -6.12 32.01 -6.96
CA GLY A 186 -7.28 32.45 -7.71
C GLY A 186 -8.59 32.44 -6.91
N ARG A 187 -9.67 32.00 -7.52
CA ARG A 187 -11.03 32.01 -6.94
C ARG A 187 -11.83 30.77 -7.33
N ARG A 188 -13.02 30.62 -6.74
CA ARG A 188 -14.03 29.64 -7.20
C ARG A 188 -14.56 30.04 -8.57
N PHE A 189 -15.01 29.05 -9.34
CA PHE A 189 -15.72 29.30 -10.59
C PHE A 189 -17.06 29.98 -10.32
N THR A 190 -17.52 30.78 -11.27
CA THR A 190 -18.82 31.42 -11.25
C THR A 190 -19.87 30.49 -11.90
N PRO A 191 -20.99 30.17 -11.24
CA PRO A 191 -22.04 29.36 -11.82
C PRO A 191 -22.48 29.89 -13.18
N GLY A 192 -22.70 28.97 -14.13
CA GLY A 192 -23.12 29.31 -15.50
C GLY A 192 -21.99 29.75 -16.44
N LEU A 193 -20.78 29.94 -15.97
CA LEU A 193 -19.63 30.27 -16.81
C LEU A 193 -18.73 29.03 -17.04
N ARG A 194 -18.02 29.03 -18.17
CA ARG A 194 -17.02 28.00 -18.51
C ARG A 194 -15.70 28.28 -17.82
N GLU A 195 -15.73 28.21 -16.51
CA GLU A 195 -14.60 28.41 -15.64
C GLU A 195 -14.21 27.11 -14.96
N LEU A 196 -12.91 26.90 -14.77
CA LEU A 196 -12.36 25.71 -14.15
C LEU A 196 -11.59 26.06 -12.89
N MET A 197 -11.76 25.24 -11.87
CA MET A 197 -10.84 25.11 -10.77
C MET A 197 -10.01 23.84 -10.95
N VAL A 198 -8.75 23.91 -10.66
CA VAL A 198 -7.79 22.84 -10.87
C VAL A 198 -7.26 22.34 -9.53
N GLY A 199 -7.33 21.04 -9.29
CA GLY A 199 -6.69 20.46 -8.13
C GLY A 199 -5.15 20.53 -8.21
N THR A 200 -4.49 20.71 -7.07
CA THR A 200 -3.01 20.82 -7.01
C THR A 200 -2.29 19.61 -7.59
N GLY A 201 -2.87 18.42 -7.50
CA GLY A 201 -2.35 17.20 -8.09
C GLY A 201 -2.45 17.21 -9.62
N ALA A 202 -3.60 17.67 -10.16
CA ALA A 202 -3.79 17.83 -11.60
C ALA A 202 -2.85 18.89 -12.17
N GLN A 203 -2.69 20.03 -11.50
CA GLN A 203 -1.79 21.10 -11.93
C GLN A 203 -0.33 20.64 -12.04
N ARG A 204 0.10 19.73 -11.17
CA ARG A 204 1.46 19.16 -11.24
C ARG A 204 1.68 18.20 -12.39
N GLN A 205 0.62 17.51 -12.84
CA GLN A 205 0.70 16.46 -13.86
C GLN A 205 0.49 16.99 -15.30
N PHE A 206 -0.26 18.08 -15.45
CA PHE A 206 -0.71 18.57 -16.75
C PHE A 206 -0.23 19.99 -17.02
N ASP A 207 -0.01 20.31 -18.28
CA ASP A 207 0.35 21.66 -18.72
C ASP A 207 -0.88 22.51 -19.06
N GLY A 208 -0.72 23.83 -19.00
CA GLY A 208 -1.77 24.79 -19.35
C GLY A 208 -2.86 24.98 -18.27
N LEU A 209 -2.65 24.45 -17.07
CA LEU A 209 -3.60 24.50 -15.93
C LEU A 209 -3.29 25.60 -14.91
N GLU A 210 -2.55 26.63 -15.31
CA GLU A 210 -2.29 27.80 -14.46
C GLU A 210 -3.49 28.78 -14.51
N PRO A 211 -3.83 29.47 -13.41
CA PRO A 211 -4.88 30.50 -13.41
C PRO A 211 -4.66 31.55 -14.52
N GLY A 212 -5.74 31.89 -15.21
CA GLY A 212 -5.75 32.78 -16.36
C GLY A 212 -5.50 32.12 -17.71
N LYS A 213 -5.09 30.85 -17.75
CA LYS A 213 -4.95 30.10 -18.99
C LYS A 213 -6.28 29.60 -19.51
N GLN A 214 -6.35 29.44 -20.82
CA GLN A 214 -7.48 28.79 -21.50
C GLN A 214 -7.08 27.40 -21.99
N ILE A 215 -7.96 26.43 -21.75
CA ILE A 215 -7.78 25.05 -22.22
C ILE A 215 -9.03 24.59 -22.95
N LYS A 216 -8.84 23.66 -23.88
CA LYS A 216 -9.95 23.05 -24.62
C LYS A 216 -10.34 21.73 -23.95
N LEU A 217 -11.57 21.64 -23.45
CA LEU A 217 -12.16 20.41 -22.94
C LEU A 217 -13.39 20.05 -23.78
N GLY A 218 -13.37 18.87 -24.37
CA GLY A 218 -14.35 18.48 -25.35
C GLY A 218 -14.29 19.41 -26.59
N SER A 219 -15.42 20.00 -26.95
CA SER A 219 -15.52 20.95 -28.06
C SER A 219 -15.45 22.42 -27.62
N GLN A 220 -15.23 22.71 -26.33
CA GLN A 220 -15.38 24.05 -25.77
C GLN A 220 -14.09 24.54 -25.11
N GLU A 221 -13.90 25.86 -25.08
CA GLU A 221 -12.82 26.52 -24.37
C GLU A 221 -13.25 26.88 -22.93
N TRP A 222 -12.33 26.68 -22.01
CA TRP A 222 -12.52 26.88 -20.57
C TRP A 222 -11.41 27.74 -20.01
N THR A 223 -11.73 28.63 -19.10
CA THR A 223 -10.76 29.47 -18.41
C THR A 223 -10.44 28.92 -17.04
N VAL A 224 -9.19 28.68 -16.75
CA VAL A 224 -8.73 28.31 -15.40
C VAL A 224 -8.80 29.54 -14.50
N VAL A 225 -9.62 29.51 -13.44
CA VAL A 225 -9.82 30.66 -12.55
C VAL A 225 -9.26 30.44 -11.14
N GLY A 226 -8.95 29.22 -10.77
CA GLY A 226 -8.41 28.92 -9.46
C GLY A 226 -7.74 27.56 -9.34
N VAL A 227 -6.95 27.44 -8.30
CA VAL A 227 -6.32 26.19 -7.88
C VAL A 227 -6.80 25.85 -6.48
N PHE A 228 -7.18 24.60 -6.27
CA PHE A 228 -7.66 24.12 -4.99
C PHE A 228 -6.86 22.93 -4.47
N SER A 229 -6.95 22.67 -3.17
CA SER A 229 -6.49 21.45 -2.53
C SER A 229 -7.50 20.98 -1.50
N THR A 230 -7.75 19.68 -1.49
CA THR A 230 -8.53 18.96 -0.47
C THR A 230 -7.63 18.05 0.38
N GLY A 231 -6.40 17.79 -0.09
CA GLY A 231 -5.45 16.89 0.54
C GLY A 231 -5.78 15.42 0.34
N ASP A 232 -6.59 15.09 -0.67
CA ASP A 232 -7.06 13.75 -0.99
C ASP A 232 -7.12 13.51 -2.52
N ALA A 233 -7.85 12.50 -2.97
CA ALA A 233 -7.93 12.14 -4.38
C ALA A 233 -8.51 13.24 -5.28
N PHE A 234 -9.37 14.11 -4.75
CA PHE A 234 -9.93 15.23 -5.50
C PHE A 234 -8.88 16.26 -5.95
N ASP A 235 -7.71 16.29 -5.35
CA ASP A 235 -6.59 17.12 -5.82
C ASP A 235 -6.15 16.77 -7.26
N SER A 236 -6.55 15.61 -7.78
CA SER A 236 -6.24 15.17 -9.15
C SER A 236 -7.34 15.51 -10.17
N GLU A 237 -8.37 16.26 -9.77
CA GLU A 237 -9.53 16.58 -10.61
C GLU A 237 -9.52 18.04 -11.11
N LEU A 238 -10.34 18.27 -12.14
CA LEU A 238 -10.78 19.59 -12.58
C LEU A 238 -12.22 19.79 -12.19
N TRP A 239 -12.56 20.91 -11.54
CA TRP A 239 -13.92 21.21 -11.07
C TRP A 239 -14.52 22.38 -11.81
N ALA A 240 -15.78 22.25 -12.21
CA ALA A 240 -16.52 23.27 -12.94
C ALA A 240 -18.01 23.23 -12.58
N ASP A 241 -18.78 24.17 -13.13
CA ASP A 241 -20.23 24.17 -13.03
C ASP A 241 -20.85 22.93 -13.66
N ALA A 242 -21.76 22.25 -12.94
CA ALA A 242 -22.37 21.00 -13.38
C ALA A 242 -23.17 21.13 -14.69
N SER A 243 -23.80 22.28 -14.94
CA SER A 243 -24.59 22.53 -16.16
C SER A 243 -23.65 22.70 -17.35
N GLN A 244 -22.57 23.46 -17.17
CA GLN A 244 -21.60 23.68 -18.23
C GLN A 244 -20.84 22.39 -18.63
N VAL A 245 -20.51 21.54 -17.63
CA VAL A 245 -19.93 20.21 -17.90
C VAL A 245 -20.94 19.33 -18.63
N ALA A 246 -22.21 19.33 -18.20
CA ALA A 246 -23.25 18.54 -18.84
C ALA A 246 -23.45 18.94 -20.32
N ASP A 247 -23.41 20.22 -20.64
CA ASP A 247 -23.51 20.74 -22.01
C ASP A 247 -22.29 20.34 -22.84
N ALA A 248 -21.06 20.51 -22.29
CA ALA A 248 -19.82 20.17 -23.00
C ALA A 248 -19.71 18.68 -23.35
N TYR A 249 -20.24 17.82 -22.49
CA TYR A 249 -20.22 16.36 -22.66
C TYR A 249 -21.57 15.77 -23.14
N ARG A 250 -22.53 16.62 -23.53
CA ARG A 250 -23.84 16.24 -24.07
C ARG A 250 -24.62 15.30 -23.13
N ARG A 251 -24.59 15.57 -21.84
CA ARG A 251 -25.25 14.76 -20.80
C ARG A 251 -26.66 15.27 -20.43
N GLY A 252 -27.05 16.43 -20.92
CA GLY A 252 -28.37 17.04 -20.62
C GLY A 252 -28.59 17.23 -19.12
N SER A 253 -29.73 16.78 -18.62
CA SER A 253 -30.07 16.86 -17.20
C SER A 253 -29.55 15.69 -16.35
N SER A 254 -28.94 14.66 -16.96
CA SER A 254 -28.42 13.51 -16.21
C SER A 254 -27.19 13.88 -15.38
N ARG A 255 -27.01 13.16 -14.29
CA ARG A 255 -25.81 13.23 -13.43
C ARG A 255 -25.25 11.83 -13.23
N THR A 256 -24.01 11.76 -12.74
CA THR A 256 -23.36 10.47 -12.49
C THR A 256 -23.52 10.05 -11.03
N THR A 257 -23.65 10.99 -10.11
CA THR A 257 -23.70 10.70 -8.68
C THR A 257 -24.47 11.78 -7.94
N VAL A 258 -25.04 11.41 -6.80
CA VAL A 258 -25.55 12.37 -5.80
C VAL A 258 -24.78 12.14 -4.50
N PHE A 259 -24.14 13.19 -4.01
CA PHE A 259 -23.62 13.23 -2.65
C PHE A 259 -24.69 13.81 -1.73
N ALA A 260 -24.89 13.22 -0.56
CA ALA A 260 -25.87 13.66 0.43
C ALA A 260 -25.27 13.66 1.84
N GLN A 261 -25.44 14.75 2.58
CA GLN A 261 -25.13 14.78 4.00
C GLN A 261 -26.17 13.91 4.74
N LEU A 262 -25.70 12.98 5.57
CA LEU A 262 -26.57 12.11 6.36
C LEU A 262 -27.08 12.82 7.61
N ASP A 263 -28.35 12.54 7.95
CA ASP A 263 -28.99 13.06 9.16
C ASP A 263 -28.65 12.17 10.37
N GLY A 264 -27.49 12.44 10.96
CA GLY A 264 -26.96 11.74 12.12
C GLY A 264 -26.55 10.29 11.87
N ALA A 265 -26.32 9.55 12.93
CA ALA A 265 -25.73 8.21 12.88
C ALA A 265 -26.63 7.14 12.21
N GLN A 266 -27.95 7.35 12.20
CA GLN A 266 -28.90 6.42 11.57
C GLN A 266 -29.32 6.85 10.18
N GLY A 267 -28.81 7.99 9.68
CA GLY A 267 -29.17 8.57 8.39
C GLY A 267 -28.95 7.60 7.23
N LEU A 268 -27.85 6.86 7.21
CA LEU A 268 -27.56 5.89 6.16
C LEU A 268 -28.62 4.77 6.08
N GLU A 269 -28.96 4.17 7.21
CA GLU A 269 -29.94 3.08 7.24
C GLU A 269 -31.36 3.58 6.92
N THR A 270 -31.68 4.79 7.35
CA THR A 270 -32.96 5.44 7.00
C THR A 270 -33.02 5.72 5.51
N LEU A 271 -31.97 6.26 4.92
CA LEU A 271 -31.88 6.53 3.49
C LEU A 271 -31.96 5.24 2.66
N LYS A 272 -31.23 4.20 3.02
CA LYS A 272 -31.30 2.88 2.37
C LYS A 272 -32.72 2.31 2.38
N LYS A 273 -33.43 2.40 3.51
CA LYS A 273 -34.82 1.95 3.62
C LYS A 273 -35.77 2.79 2.77
N ALA A 274 -35.60 4.11 2.77
CA ALA A 274 -36.43 5.00 1.96
C ALA A 274 -36.27 4.72 0.46
N VAL A 275 -35.03 4.54 0.00
CA VAL A 275 -34.72 4.20 -1.40
C VAL A 275 -35.27 2.80 -1.76
N ALA A 276 -35.06 1.81 -0.90
CA ALA A 276 -35.56 0.44 -1.15
C ALA A 276 -37.09 0.34 -1.17
N ALA A 277 -37.79 1.27 -0.49
CA ALA A 277 -39.25 1.34 -0.52
C ALA A 277 -39.83 1.85 -1.86
N ASN A 278 -38.98 2.44 -2.72
CA ASN A 278 -39.36 2.93 -4.04
C ASN A 278 -38.81 2.03 -5.15
N PRO A 279 -39.63 1.13 -5.75
CA PRO A 279 -39.14 0.20 -6.78
C PRO A 279 -38.68 0.86 -8.10
N GLN A 280 -39.08 2.13 -8.34
CA GLN A 280 -38.65 2.88 -9.52
C GLN A 280 -37.24 3.44 -9.38
N LEU A 281 -36.76 3.59 -8.14
CA LEU A 281 -35.45 4.17 -7.81
C LEU A 281 -34.40 3.07 -7.66
N ALA A 282 -33.88 2.57 -8.78
CA ALA A 282 -32.86 1.54 -8.79
C ALA A 282 -31.47 2.17 -8.55
N VAL A 283 -31.11 2.44 -7.29
CA VAL A 283 -29.85 3.05 -6.89
C VAL A 283 -29.19 2.29 -5.75
N ASP A 284 -27.87 2.39 -5.68
CA ASP A 284 -27.04 1.90 -4.58
C ASP A 284 -26.62 3.08 -3.70
N VAL A 285 -26.69 2.90 -2.38
CA VAL A 285 -26.35 3.90 -1.37
C VAL A 285 -25.27 3.35 -0.45
N SER A 286 -24.18 4.06 -0.32
CA SER A 286 -23.09 3.76 0.62
C SER A 286 -22.55 5.04 1.25
N THR A 287 -21.77 4.93 2.33
CA THR A 287 -20.97 6.07 2.78
C THR A 287 -19.87 6.36 1.76
N THR A 288 -19.44 7.62 1.67
CA THR A 288 -18.31 7.97 0.80
C THR A 288 -17.02 7.24 1.25
N LEU A 289 -16.87 7.00 2.56
CA LEU A 289 -15.74 6.23 3.11
C LEU A 289 -15.73 4.79 2.59
N ASP A 290 -16.85 4.09 2.69
CA ASP A 290 -16.99 2.71 2.21
C ASP A 290 -16.80 2.60 0.70
N PHE A 291 -17.38 3.53 -0.05
CA PHE A 291 -17.27 3.56 -1.50
C PHE A 291 -15.83 3.69 -1.97
N TYR A 292 -15.08 4.67 -1.46
CA TYR A 292 -13.68 4.87 -1.84
C TYR A 292 -12.76 3.78 -1.28
N ALA A 293 -13.08 3.22 -0.11
CA ALA A 293 -12.36 2.07 0.42
C ALA A 293 -12.50 0.86 -0.52
N GLN A 294 -13.72 0.50 -0.92
CA GLN A 294 -13.99 -0.60 -1.87
C GLN A 294 -13.32 -0.35 -3.23
N GLN A 295 -13.38 0.89 -3.74
CA GLN A 295 -12.73 1.24 -5.00
C GLN A 295 -11.21 1.04 -4.94
N SER A 296 -10.59 1.23 -3.78
CA SER A 296 -9.15 1.04 -3.61
C SER A 296 -8.73 -0.43 -3.53
N GLU A 297 -9.59 -1.34 -3.07
CA GLU A 297 -9.25 -2.74 -2.76
C GLU A 297 -8.65 -3.50 -3.94
N GLY A 298 -9.19 -3.32 -5.13
CA GLY A 298 -8.73 -4.03 -6.33
C GLY A 298 -7.26 -3.73 -6.65
N ILE A 299 -6.89 -2.45 -6.67
CA ILE A 299 -5.52 -2.01 -6.97
C ILE A 299 -4.58 -2.37 -5.82
N VAL A 300 -4.98 -2.13 -4.57
CA VAL A 300 -4.19 -2.49 -3.39
C VAL A 300 -3.90 -3.99 -3.37
N LYS A 301 -4.90 -4.82 -3.64
CA LYS A 301 -4.74 -6.28 -3.74
C LYS A 301 -3.80 -6.69 -4.87
N ALA A 302 -3.94 -6.07 -6.05
CA ALA A 302 -3.05 -6.33 -7.18
C ALA A 302 -1.60 -5.95 -6.86
N LEU A 303 -1.35 -4.76 -6.31
CA LEU A 303 -0.02 -4.31 -5.89
C LEU A 303 0.58 -5.22 -4.82
N ARG A 304 -0.24 -5.68 -3.87
CA ARG A 304 0.19 -6.63 -2.85
C ARG A 304 0.61 -7.97 -3.46
N ILE A 305 -0.17 -8.50 -4.39
CA ILE A 305 0.16 -9.75 -5.09
C ILE A 305 1.45 -9.59 -5.88
N ILE A 306 1.59 -8.51 -6.66
CA ILE A 306 2.82 -8.20 -7.40
C ILE A 306 4.02 -8.10 -6.44
N GLY A 307 3.86 -7.39 -5.33
CA GLY A 307 4.90 -7.24 -4.31
C GLY A 307 5.34 -8.58 -3.73
N ILE A 308 4.39 -9.45 -3.39
CA ILE A 308 4.68 -10.80 -2.88
C ILE A 308 5.37 -11.65 -3.94
N VAL A 309 4.91 -11.63 -5.19
CA VAL A 309 5.52 -12.42 -6.28
C VAL A 309 6.95 -11.95 -6.56
N VAL A 310 7.16 -10.64 -6.75
CA VAL A 310 8.49 -10.06 -7.00
C VAL A 310 9.39 -10.30 -5.78
N GLY A 311 8.90 -10.03 -4.58
CA GLY A 311 9.63 -10.27 -3.33
C GLY A 311 10.02 -11.75 -3.17
N SER A 312 9.14 -12.69 -3.55
CA SER A 312 9.44 -14.13 -3.51
C SER A 312 10.54 -14.53 -4.51
N ILE A 313 10.48 -14.03 -5.74
CA ILE A 313 11.49 -14.30 -6.78
C ILE A 313 12.85 -13.75 -6.33
N MET A 314 12.90 -12.50 -5.88
CA MET A 314 14.12 -11.89 -5.34
C MET A 314 14.59 -12.59 -4.07
N GLY A 315 13.65 -13.01 -3.20
CA GLY A 315 13.91 -13.74 -1.97
C GLY A 315 14.59 -15.09 -2.23
N VAL A 316 14.19 -15.81 -3.28
CA VAL A 316 14.88 -17.03 -3.72
C VAL A 316 16.33 -16.73 -4.12
N GLY A 317 16.57 -15.66 -4.87
CA GLY A 317 17.94 -15.23 -5.20
C GLY A 317 18.79 -14.91 -3.96
N ALA A 318 18.22 -14.11 -3.03
CA ALA A 318 18.87 -13.79 -1.75
C ALA A 318 19.13 -15.03 -0.89
N LEU A 319 18.21 -16.02 -0.91
CA LEU A 319 18.35 -17.29 -0.22
C LEU A 319 19.56 -18.09 -0.73
N PHE A 320 19.71 -18.21 -2.06
CA PHE A 320 20.89 -18.88 -2.62
C PHE A 320 22.19 -18.15 -2.28
N GLY A 321 22.19 -16.82 -2.31
CA GLY A 321 23.31 -16.01 -1.86
C GLY A 321 23.66 -16.27 -0.38
N ALA A 322 22.65 -16.28 0.49
CA ALA A 322 22.81 -16.57 1.92
C ALA A 322 23.31 -17.99 2.16
N LEU A 323 22.73 -19.00 1.48
CA LEU A 323 23.17 -20.39 1.57
C LEU A 323 24.67 -20.54 1.20
N ASN A 324 25.07 -20.01 0.04
CA ASN A 324 26.45 -20.11 -0.44
C ASN A 324 27.45 -19.44 0.53
N THR A 325 27.07 -18.24 1.00
CA THR A 325 27.89 -17.46 1.94
C THR A 325 28.02 -18.17 3.30
N MET A 326 26.90 -18.72 3.81
CA MET A 326 26.91 -19.43 5.10
C MET A 326 27.65 -20.77 5.01
N PHE A 327 27.59 -21.47 3.88
CA PHE A 327 28.41 -22.65 3.66
C PHE A 327 29.92 -22.31 3.71
N ALA A 328 30.33 -21.26 3.02
CA ALA A 328 31.74 -20.80 3.07
C ALA A 328 32.12 -20.39 4.49
N ALA A 329 31.24 -19.68 5.23
CA ALA A 329 31.46 -19.27 6.60
C ALA A 329 31.64 -20.48 7.56
N VAL A 330 30.79 -21.49 7.43
CA VAL A 330 30.86 -22.74 8.21
C VAL A 330 32.13 -23.52 7.86
N ALA A 331 32.49 -23.63 6.59
CA ALA A 331 33.70 -24.33 6.14
C ALA A 331 34.97 -23.67 6.68
N ALA A 332 35.07 -22.33 6.64
CA ALA A 332 36.21 -21.60 7.18
C ALA A 332 36.40 -21.80 8.70
N ARG A 333 35.35 -22.19 9.41
CA ARG A 333 35.37 -22.42 10.88
C ARG A 333 35.24 -23.89 11.26
N ALA A 334 35.39 -24.79 10.29
CA ALA A 334 35.23 -26.24 10.53
C ALA A 334 36.14 -26.76 11.66
N ARG A 335 37.38 -26.24 11.76
CA ARG A 335 38.33 -26.60 12.80
C ARG A 335 37.89 -26.12 14.19
N GLU A 336 37.44 -24.85 14.30
CA GLU A 336 36.91 -24.28 15.56
C GLU A 336 35.70 -25.09 16.06
N ILE A 337 34.76 -25.40 15.15
CA ILE A 337 33.58 -26.21 15.45
C ILE A 337 34.01 -27.63 15.88
N ALA A 338 34.97 -28.25 15.20
CA ALA A 338 35.48 -29.58 15.56
C ALA A 338 36.15 -29.58 16.94
N THR A 339 36.95 -28.56 17.26
CA THR A 339 37.56 -28.39 18.57
C THR A 339 36.52 -28.25 19.68
N LEU A 340 35.53 -27.40 19.49
CA LEU A 340 34.42 -27.26 20.45
C LEU A 340 33.69 -28.59 20.69
N ARG A 341 33.48 -29.38 19.63
CA ARG A 341 32.84 -30.69 19.72
C ARG A 341 33.73 -31.72 20.40
N ALA A 342 35.04 -31.68 20.18
CA ALA A 342 36.00 -32.55 20.81
C ALA A 342 36.08 -32.35 22.34
N ILE A 343 35.91 -31.12 22.84
CA ILE A 343 35.86 -30.79 24.26
C ILE A 343 34.47 -30.96 24.89
N GLY A 344 33.48 -31.57 24.13
CA GLY A 344 32.22 -32.02 24.68
C GLY A 344 31.03 -31.11 24.43
N PHE A 345 31.11 -30.09 23.54
CA PHE A 345 29.91 -29.33 23.12
C PHE A 345 29.06 -30.20 22.18
N ALA A 346 27.76 -30.28 22.49
CA ALA A 346 26.79 -30.94 21.62
C ALA A 346 26.57 -30.17 20.29
N GLY A 347 26.02 -30.83 19.28
CA GLY A 347 25.72 -30.17 17.99
C GLY A 347 24.71 -29.06 18.07
N THR A 348 23.74 -29.12 19.00
CA THR A 348 22.64 -28.13 19.14
C THR A 348 23.14 -26.70 19.41
N PRO A 349 24.11 -26.44 20.34
CA PRO A 349 24.68 -25.10 20.50
C PRO A 349 25.30 -24.54 19.24
N VAL A 350 25.90 -25.37 18.39
CA VAL A 350 26.50 -24.97 17.11
C VAL A 350 25.38 -24.56 16.12
N VAL A 351 24.32 -25.37 16.02
CA VAL A 351 23.14 -25.02 15.16
C VAL A 351 22.60 -23.67 15.57
N VAL A 352 22.33 -23.48 16.86
CA VAL A 352 21.75 -22.24 17.38
C VAL A 352 22.67 -21.05 17.11
N ALA A 353 23.96 -21.19 17.30
CA ALA A 353 24.94 -20.13 17.05
C ALA A 353 24.96 -19.69 15.57
N VAL A 354 24.99 -20.63 14.62
CA VAL A 354 24.95 -20.34 13.18
C VAL A 354 23.63 -19.71 12.80
N MET A 355 22.50 -20.19 13.36
CA MET A 355 21.17 -19.61 13.13
C MET A 355 21.07 -18.18 13.64
N LEU A 356 21.58 -17.90 14.84
CA LEU A 356 21.59 -16.55 15.41
C LEU A 356 22.44 -15.58 14.58
N GLU A 357 23.60 -16.03 14.09
CA GLU A 357 24.45 -15.24 13.20
C GLU A 357 23.70 -14.89 11.90
N THR A 358 23.05 -15.87 11.27
CA THR A 358 22.28 -15.65 10.03
C THR A 358 21.07 -14.76 10.25
N LEU A 359 20.34 -14.96 11.35
CA LEU A 359 19.17 -14.12 11.68
C LEU A 359 19.59 -12.68 12.00
N LEU A 360 20.76 -12.47 12.64
CA LEU A 360 21.30 -11.13 12.87
C LEU A 360 21.63 -10.43 11.54
N LEU A 361 22.31 -11.11 10.62
CA LEU A 361 22.60 -10.55 9.29
C LEU A 361 21.33 -10.26 8.51
N ALA A 362 20.34 -11.14 8.61
CA ALA A 362 19.03 -10.95 7.98
C ALA A 362 18.27 -9.75 8.59
N LEU A 363 18.31 -9.60 9.90
CA LEU A 363 17.72 -8.45 10.59
C LEU A 363 18.38 -7.13 10.16
N LEU A 364 19.72 -7.12 10.12
CA LEU A 364 20.46 -5.94 9.62
C LEU A 364 20.10 -5.61 8.17
N GLY A 365 20.00 -6.62 7.30
CA GLY A 365 19.53 -6.45 5.93
C GLY A 365 18.09 -5.93 5.85
N GLY A 366 17.19 -6.50 6.66
CA GLY A 366 15.80 -6.06 6.75
C GLY A 366 15.65 -4.63 7.22
N VAL A 367 16.37 -4.24 8.26
CA VAL A 367 16.38 -2.87 8.78
C VAL A 367 16.97 -1.91 7.75
N LEU A 368 18.10 -2.24 7.14
CA LEU A 368 18.72 -1.41 6.11
C LEU A 368 17.79 -1.24 4.90
N GLY A 369 17.18 -2.32 4.40
CA GLY A 369 16.25 -2.29 3.29
C GLY A 369 15.00 -1.47 3.61
N GLY A 370 14.45 -1.63 4.82
CA GLY A 370 13.32 -0.84 5.30
C GLY A 370 13.65 0.66 5.44
N LEU A 371 14.80 1.00 5.99
CA LEU A 371 15.26 2.39 6.10
C LEU A 371 15.51 3.03 4.74
N LEU A 372 16.11 2.29 3.80
CA LEU A 372 16.30 2.77 2.44
C LEU A 372 14.95 2.98 1.74
N ALA A 373 14.01 2.05 1.89
CA ALA A 373 12.67 2.21 1.35
C ALA A 373 11.96 3.45 1.94
N TRP A 374 12.07 3.65 3.25
CA TRP A 374 11.50 4.83 3.90
C TRP A 374 12.16 6.12 3.40
N ALA A 375 13.48 6.19 3.37
CA ALA A 375 14.19 7.40 2.97
C ALA A 375 13.98 7.79 1.49
N LEU A 376 13.81 6.79 0.60
CA LEU A 376 13.68 7.04 -0.83
C LEU A 376 12.22 7.20 -1.29
N PHE A 377 11.29 6.50 -0.65
CA PHE A 377 9.92 6.39 -1.15
C PHE A 377 8.87 7.05 -0.27
N ASP A 378 9.10 7.29 1.03
CA ASP A 378 8.10 7.97 1.86
C ASP A 378 7.89 9.42 1.39
N GLY A 379 6.64 9.76 1.08
CA GLY A 379 6.29 11.06 0.50
C GLY A 379 6.59 11.21 -0.99
N PHE A 380 7.18 10.22 -1.65
CA PHE A 380 7.38 10.26 -3.10
C PHE A 380 6.02 10.27 -3.82
N SER A 381 5.82 11.24 -4.71
CA SER A 381 4.57 11.37 -5.46
C SER A 381 4.56 10.42 -6.65
N ALA A 382 3.56 9.56 -6.72
CA ALA A 382 3.29 8.69 -7.85
C ALA A 382 1.92 9.03 -8.44
N SER A 383 1.70 8.66 -9.71
CA SER A 383 0.40 8.74 -10.33
C SER A 383 0.07 7.44 -11.04
N THR A 384 -1.18 6.99 -10.93
CA THR A 384 -1.69 5.82 -11.64
C THR A 384 -3.13 6.06 -12.05
N MET A 385 -3.61 5.26 -13.01
CA MET A 385 -5.05 5.23 -13.31
C MET A 385 -5.79 4.73 -12.06
N ALA A 386 -6.73 5.51 -11.57
CA ALA A 386 -7.58 5.06 -10.47
C ALA A 386 -8.57 4.00 -10.99
N ALA A 387 -8.75 2.90 -10.23
CA ALA A 387 -9.75 1.90 -10.57
C ALA A 387 -11.13 2.55 -10.62
N GLY A 388 -11.83 2.36 -11.73
CA GLY A 388 -13.16 2.94 -11.92
C GLY A 388 -13.20 4.44 -12.16
N SER A 389 -12.07 5.14 -12.29
CA SER A 389 -12.01 6.51 -12.75
C SER A 389 -11.38 6.60 -14.14
N VAL A 390 -11.64 7.69 -14.82
CA VAL A 390 -11.10 7.98 -16.16
C VAL A 390 -9.87 8.87 -16.12
N GLY A 391 -9.43 9.27 -14.93
CA GLY A 391 -8.29 10.17 -14.71
C GLY A 391 -7.12 9.51 -13.98
N LYS A 392 -5.93 10.10 -14.12
CA LYS A 392 -4.76 9.73 -13.33
C LYS A 392 -4.90 10.29 -11.92
N LEU A 393 -4.88 9.42 -10.92
CA LEU A 393 -4.83 9.78 -9.52
C LEU A 393 -3.37 10.00 -9.09
N SER A 394 -3.07 11.17 -8.56
CA SER A 394 -1.80 11.47 -7.89
C SER A 394 -1.90 11.16 -6.40
N PHE A 395 -0.94 10.43 -5.87
CA PHE A 395 -0.87 10.12 -4.45
C PHE A 395 0.58 10.03 -4.00
N SER A 396 0.82 10.21 -2.71
CA SER A 396 2.16 10.04 -2.15
C SER A 396 2.29 8.64 -1.56
N LEU A 397 3.42 7.98 -1.84
CA LEU A 397 3.75 6.70 -1.22
C LEU A 397 3.85 6.88 0.30
N ARG A 398 3.38 5.89 1.06
CA ARG A 398 3.41 5.92 2.51
C ARG A 398 4.06 4.67 3.07
N VAL A 399 5.24 4.84 3.65
CA VAL A 399 5.96 3.77 4.36
C VAL A 399 5.56 3.80 5.84
N THR A 400 4.62 2.93 6.19
CA THR A 400 4.14 2.83 7.58
C THR A 400 4.99 1.86 8.41
N PRO A 401 5.02 1.99 9.76
CA PRO A 401 5.70 1.02 10.62
C PRO A 401 5.24 -0.42 10.41
N GLN A 402 3.97 -0.61 10.02
CA GLN A 402 3.42 -1.93 9.72
C GLN A 402 4.08 -2.54 8.48
N LEU A 403 4.32 -1.74 7.44
CA LEU A 403 5.02 -2.22 6.23
C LEU A 403 6.49 -2.52 6.49
N LEU A 404 7.15 -1.73 7.34
CA LEU A 404 8.52 -2.03 7.78
C LEU A 404 8.57 -3.36 8.53
N TRP A 405 7.59 -3.61 9.39
CA TRP A 405 7.46 -4.88 10.09
C TRP A 405 7.24 -6.06 9.13
N GLU A 406 6.40 -5.91 8.10
CA GLU A 406 6.25 -6.91 7.04
C GLU A 406 7.59 -7.22 6.36
N GLY A 407 8.36 -6.19 6.01
CA GLY A 407 9.69 -6.34 5.43
C GLY A 407 10.65 -7.11 6.35
N ILE A 408 10.66 -6.80 7.65
CA ILE A 408 11.48 -7.52 8.65
C ILE A 408 11.07 -9.00 8.75
N LYS A 409 9.76 -9.32 8.72
CA LYS A 409 9.30 -10.71 8.71
C LYS A 409 9.85 -11.48 7.52
N TRP A 410 9.82 -10.88 6.33
CA TRP A 410 10.39 -11.48 5.14
C TRP A 410 11.91 -11.68 5.25
N ALA A 411 12.64 -10.70 5.75
CA ALA A 411 14.07 -10.80 5.98
C ALA A 411 14.42 -11.97 6.90
N LEU A 412 13.73 -12.06 8.04
CA LEU A 412 13.94 -13.13 9.01
C LEU A 412 13.54 -14.51 8.47
N ALA A 413 12.50 -14.60 7.63
CA ALA A 413 12.11 -15.84 6.96
C ALA A 413 13.24 -16.32 6.01
N ILE A 414 13.79 -15.40 5.20
CA ILE A 414 14.91 -15.71 4.28
C ILE A 414 16.13 -16.12 5.10
N GLY A 415 16.45 -15.42 6.18
CA GLY A 415 17.57 -15.75 7.08
C GLY A 415 17.40 -17.11 7.76
N LEU A 416 16.19 -17.44 8.21
CA LEU A 416 15.88 -18.73 8.81
C LEU A 416 16.14 -19.89 7.83
N ILE A 417 15.59 -19.79 6.63
CA ILE A 417 15.75 -20.84 5.59
C ILE A 417 17.21 -20.92 5.16
N GLY A 418 17.83 -19.77 4.88
CA GLY A 418 19.21 -19.68 4.40
C GLY A 418 20.24 -20.18 5.41
N GLY A 419 19.97 -20.00 6.71
CA GLY A 419 20.84 -20.46 7.79
C GLY A 419 20.64 -21.91 8.20
N LEU A 420 19.43 -22.48 8.03
CA LEU A 420 19.07 -23.78 8.60
C LEU A 420 19.92 -24.94 8.07
N TYR A 421 20.06 -25.06 6.75
CA TYR A 421 20.80 -26.16 6.15
C TYR A 421 22.31 -26.11 6.45
N PRO A 422 23.00 -24.94 6.30
CA PRO A 422 24.40 -24.79 6.74
C PRO A 422 24.59 -25.09 8.24
N ALA A 423 23.68 -24.63 9.09
CA ALA A 423 23.73 -24.88 10.54
C ALA A 423 23.64 -26.38 10.88
N LEU A 424 22.73 -27.09 10.26
CA LEU A 424 22.59 -28.55 10.45
C LEU A 424 23.81 -29.29 9.92
N ARG A 425 24.38 -28.86 8.80
CA ARG A 425 25.63 -29.46 8.26
C ARG A 425 26.80 -29.21 9.22
N ALA A 426 26.94 -27.99 9.75
CA ALA A 426 27.96 -27.67 10.74
C ALA A 426 27.92 -28.60 11.96
N ALA A 427 26.72 -28.87 12.48
CA ALA A 427 26.54 -29.77 13.63
C ALA A 427 26.83 -31.25 13.34
N ARG A 428 26.80 -31.67 12.07
CA ARG A 428 27.04 -33.06 11.65
C ARG A 428 28.49 -33.34 11.16
N LEU A 429 29.35 -32.33 11.12
CA LEU A 429 30.74 -32.48 10.69
C LEU A 429 31.45 -33.53 11.55
N PRO A 430 32.11 -34.58 10.96
CA PRO A 430 32.90 -35.55 11.72
C PRO A 430 34.14 -34.85 12.32
N VAL A 431 34.30 -34.97 13.64
CA VAL A 431 35.43 -34.35 14.38
C VAL A 431 36.76 -34.80 13.84
N THR A 432 36.88 -36.11 13.52
CA THR A 432 38.12 -36.72 13.01
C THR A 432 38.51 -36.18 11.64
N THR A 433 37.59 -35.95 10.74
CA THR A 433 37.86 -35.44 9.39
C THR A 433 38.25 -33.98 9.42
N ALA A 434 37.55 -33.16 10.22
CA ALA A 434 37.78 -31.72 10.30
C ALA A 434 39.13 -31.37 11.02
N LEU A 435 39.68 -32.28 11.82
CA LEU A 435 40.99 -32.12 12.46
C LEU A 435 42.12 -32.71 11.60
N ARG A 436 41.82 -33.55 10.60
CA ARG A 436 42.82 -34.24 9.74
C ARG A 436 43.13 -33.50 8.44
N GLU A 437 42.26 -32.62 7.96
CA GLU A 437 42.54 -31.80 6.79
C GLU A 437 43.50 -30.67 7.14
N MET A 438 44.78 -31.04 7.23
CA MET A 438 45.93 -30.16 7.27
C MET A 438 46.60 -30.11 5.92
#